data_1e0ae2767805c7a3521fb92055836280
#
_entry.id   1e0ae2767805c7a3521fb92055836280
#
_cell.length_a   1.000
_cell.length_b   1.000
_cell.length_c   1.000
_cell.angle_alpha   90.00
_cell.angle_beta   90.00
_cell.angle_gamma   90.00
#
_symmetry.space_group_name_H-M   'P 1'
#
loop_
_entity.id
_entity.type
_entity.pdbx_description
1 polymer ?
#
loop_
_entity_poly.entity_id
_entity_poly.type
_entity_poly.pdbx_seq_one_letter_code
_entity_poly.pdbx_strand_id
1 'polypeptide(L)'
;MRYTQYGHIFISLADTAVSTGASAHTTAYDFFTQHPEGTFQLMSVLSDLGIPRDVRHISGNGVHTFRFINDQGKSTLFKWYWKPALGHRALVYDEATKIAGKNNNFQRIDLYNSILAGLYPEWDFLVQLFPDDGTYMWNGIDLLDATMVVPFEMNPPITLGKLTLNKNPTNFFAEPESISFAPSNVVKGISFVPDPLLQWRLMSYDDTATHRHNSANGYLLPVNRAIAPVNNNYRDGYMQPQLFEGASTSSPDNIGGVIGASLNGSSLPSTGNPPEVINGATGRYPDLKDSFGQARTFWGSLDQYAQQHTVDAYVFEVGHVDNKGVQQRYIDNILNKVDNCLARRVATGIGATLPAVGSGPRTNTTTNATASKIPSLYPLTQSFEPNKSNAGLVIGILASDTRLSLADLTAMLPMLTSQQVLYEVVSTHIGPLQTGVAANQSFVTTSSIFYDAIIVGGATSANGSTPVTNSLADFNMKSFLQEAYGHGKAIAAIGDAGAATFSAMGISGDASMGIYQGSAAAVVMDVLGALAGPVRFPQRFPVDDPSICL
;
A
#
# COMPACT_ATOMS: atom_id res chain seq x y z
N MET A 1 -7.36 -7.08 28.37
CA MET A 1 -5.94 -7.40 28.17
C MET A 1 -5.54 -7.56 26.69
N ARG A 2 -6.32 -8.19 25.80
CA ARG A 2 -5.96 -8.30 24.36
C ARG A 2 -5.98 -6.98 23.57
N TYR A 3 -6.70 -5.97 24.02
CA TYR A 3 -6.74 -4.65 23.35
C TYR A 3 -5.51 -3.79 23.60
N THR A 4 -4.83 -4.01 24.69
CA THR A 4 -3.48 -3.51 24.88
C THR A 4 -2.50 -4.13 23.89
N GLN A 5 -2.81 -5.31 23.34
CA GLN A 5 -1.93 -6.04 22.42
C GLN A 5 -1.84 -5.39 21.03
N TYR A 6 -2.94 -4.84 20.50
CA TYR A 6 -2.87 -4.07 19.25
C TYR A 6 -2.08 -2.76 19.43
N GLY A 7 -2.22 -2.11 20.58
CA GLY A 7 -1.34 -1.01 20.96
C GLY A 7 0.11 -1.48 21.07
N HIS A 8 0.38 -2.67 21.60
CA HIS A 8 1.71 -3.25 21.71
C HIS A 8 2.33 -3.66 20.36
N ILE A 9 1.54 -4.03 19.34
CA ILE A 9 2.08 -4.25 17.97
C ILE A 9 2.74 -2.97 17.47
N PHE A 10 2.05 -1.83 17.54
CA PHE A 10 2.62 -0.56 17.12
C PHE A 10 3.77 -0.11 18.03
N ILE A 11 3.68 -0.33 19.33
CA ILE A 11 4.75 0.00 20.28
C ILE A 11 5.96 -0.91 20.03
N SER A 12 5.77 -2.21 19.81
CA SER A 12 6.87 -3.15 19.57
C SER A 12 7.59 -2.89 18.26
N LEU A 13 6.86 -2.47 17.20
CA LEU A 13 7.46 -2.04 15.94
C LEU A 13 8.22 -0.71 16.08
N ALA A 14 7.79 0.14 17.02
CA ALA A 14 8.43 1.42 17.32
C ALA A 14 9.44 1.34 18.47
N ASP A 15 9.57 0.17 19.12
CA ASP A 15 10.43 -0.03 20.28
C ASP A 15 11.90 0.08 19.89
N THR A 16 12.71 0.53 20.84
CA THR A 16 14.12 0.81 20.59
C THR A 16 14.99 -0.05 21.50
N ALA A 17 16.21 -0.34 21.04
CA ALA A 17 17.20 -1.01 21.88
C ALA A 17 17.54 -0.15 23.12
N VAL A 18 17.48 -0.75 24.29
CA VAL A 18 17.61 -0.09 25.60
C VAL A 18 18.89 0.77 25.71
N SER A 19 19.98 0.31 25.12
CA SER A 19 21.27 0.99 25.23
C SER A 19 21.53 2.02 24.15
N THR A 20 20.98 1.85 22.94
CA THR A 20 21.33 2.67 21.79
C THR A 20 20.18 3.57 21.32
N GLY A 21 18.94 3.26 21.69
CA GLY A 21 17.76 3.92 21.16
C GLY A 21 17.49 3.62 19.67
N ALA A 22 18.21 2.65 19.08
CA ALA A 22 17.99 2.21 17.72
C ALA A 22 16.79 1.27 17.62
N SER A 23 16.18 1.14 16.42
CA SER A 23 15.08 0.20 16.19
C SER A 23 15.45 -1.22 16.59
N ALA A 24 14.57 -1.91 17.31
CA ALA A 24 14.82 -3.21 17.90
C ALA A 24 13.96 -4.30 17.26
N HIS A 25 14.45 -4.92 16.19
CA HIS A 25 13.80 -6.06 15.54
C HIS A 25 13.55 -7.23 16.49
N THR A 26 14.46 -7.44 17.45
CA THR A 26 14.33 -8.50 18.45
C THR A 26 13.04 -8.38 19.25
N THR A 27 12.70 -7.19 19.75
CA THR A 27 11.48 -6.96 20.55
C THR A 27 10.22 -7.22 19.72
N ALA A 28 10.19 -6.72 18.49
CA ALA A 28 9.06 -6.89 17.60
C ALA A 28 8.81 -8.39 17.28
N TYR A 29 9.85 -9.12 16.89
CA TYR A 29 9.70 -10.53 16.55
C TYR A 29 9.50 -11.43 17.76
N ASP A 30 10.03 -11.08 18.94
CA ASP A 30 9.67 -11.78 20.18
C ASP A 30 8.18 -11.62 20.50
N PHE A 31 7.63 -10.42 20.33
CA PHE A 31 6.19 -10.18 20.43
C PHE A 31 5.38 -11.06 19.45
N PHE A 32 5.75 -11.08 18.15
CA PHE A 32 5.03 -11.89 17.16
C PHE A 32 5.11 -13.39 17.42
N THR A 33 6.17 -13.89 18.08
CA THR A 33 6.20 -15.32 18.47
C THR A 33 5.16 -15.68 19.53
N GLN A 34 4.68 -14.70 20.28
CA GLN A 34 3.70 -14.88 21.36
C GLN A 34 2.27 -14.49 20.94
N HIS A 35 2.14 -13.78 19.80
CA HIS A 35 0.88 -13.26 19.26
C HIS A 35 0.64 -13.72 17.81
N PRO A 36 0.33 -15.03 17.62
CA PRO A 36 0.16 -15.61 16.30
C PRO A 36 -1.01 -15.01 15.50
N GLU A 37 -1.97 -14.36 16.16
CA GLU A 37 -3.06 -13.62 15.53
C GLU A 37 -2.59 -12.48 14.64
N GLY A 38 -1.39 -11.96 14.86
CA GLY A 38 -0.76 -10.94 14.03
C GLY A 38 -0.10 -11.46 12.75
N THR A 39 -0.02 -12.78 12.56
CA THR A 39 0.73 -13.40 11.45
C THR A 39 0.24 -12.97 10.08
N PHE A 40 -1.07 -12.95 9.86
CA PHE A 40 -1.66 -12.54 8.59
C PHE A 40 -1.32 -11.08 8.26
N GLN A 41 -1.48 -10.19 9.23
CA GLN A 41 -1.18 -8.76 9.05
C GLN A 41 0.31 -8.54 8.74
N LEU A 42 1.21 -9.17 9.50
CA LEU A 42 2.65 -9.03 9.27
C LEU A 42 3.06 -9.58 7.89
N MET A 43 2.52 -10.73 7.49
CA MET A 43 2.77 -11.29 6.17
C MET A 43 2.29 -10.37 5.04
N SER A 44 1.12 -9.74 5.21
CA SER A 44 0.62 -8.76 4.25
C SER A 44 1.53 -7.55 4.12
N VAL A 45 2.06 -7.04 5.24
CA VAL A 45 3.00 -5.91 5.27
C VAL A 45 4.34 -6.26 4.62
N LEU A 46 4.81 -7.50 4.77
CA LEU A 46 6.07 -7.97 4.18
C LEU A 46 5.91 -8.50 2.75
N SER A 47 4.69 -8.51 2.23
CA SER A 47 4.44 -8.80 0.82
C SER A 47 4.50 -7.53 -0.02
N ASP A 48 4.34 -7.68 -1.32
CA ASP A 48 4.23 -6.56 -2.27
C ASP A 48 3.12 -5.56 -1.89
N LEU A 49 2.10 -5.97 -1.12
CA LEU A 49 1.05 -5.07 -0.61
C LEU A 49 1.58 -4.00 0.36
N GLY A 50 2.66 -4.29 1.08
CA GLY A 50 3.27 -3.36 2.01
C GLY A 50 4.14 -2.30 1.35
N ILE A 51 4.48 -2.46 0.06
CA ILE A 51 5.38 -1.58 -0.70
C ILE A 51 4.72 -1.07 -1.99
N PRO A 52 3.55 -0.42 -1.91
CA PRO A 52 2.87 0.12 -3.09
C PRO A 52 3.76 1.15 -3.80
N ARG A 53 3.63 1.21 -5.13
CA ARG A 53 4.39 2.17 -5.95
C ARG A 53 4.18 3.61 -5.47
N ASP A 54 2.95 3.99 -5.22
CA ASP A 54 2.55 5.31 -4.75
C ASP A 54 1.17 5.26 -4.08
N VAL A 55 0.72 6.41 -3.53
CA VAL A 55 -0.58 6.53 -2.86
C VAL A 55 -1.76 6.20 -3.78
N ARG A 56 -1.67 6.48 -5.07
CA ARG A 56 -2.75 6.29 -6.05
C ARG A 56 -3.07 4.81 -6.31
N HIS A 57 -2.16 3.91 -5.91
CA HIS A 57 -2.27 2.46 -6.05
C HIS A 57 -2.53 1.75 -4.72
N ILE A 58 -2.78 2.49 -3.62
CA ILE A 58 -3.06 1.89 -2.30
C ILE A 58 -4.55 1.57 -2.19
N SER A 59 -4.87 0.35 -1.76
CA SER A 59 -6.21 0.01 -1.29
C SER A 59 -6.45 0.51 0.13
N GLY A 60 -7.64 1.02 0.39
CA GLY A 60 -8.11 1.29 1.74
C GLY A 60 -8.99 0.16 2.26
N ASN A 61 -8.74 -0.29 3.48
CA ASN A 61 -9.50 -1.38 4.08
C ASN A 61 -10.12 -0.92 5.39
N GLY A 62 -11.46 -0.97 5.47
CA GLY A 62 -12.20 -0.81 6.70
C GLY A 62 -12.06 -2.09 7.52
N VAL A 63 -11.19 -2.04 8.53
CA VAL A 63 -10.91 -3.20 9.39
C VAL A 63 -12.13 -3.56 10.23
N HIS A 64 -12.83 -2.55 10.74
CA HIS A 64 -13.98 -2.73 11.61
C HIS A 64 -15.27 -2.97 10.84
N THR A 65 -16.20 -3.63 11.50
CA THR A 65 -17.59 -3.70 11.07
C THR A 65 -18.34 -2.50 11.62
N PHE A 66 -19.23 -1.95 10.82
CA PHE A 66 -20.17 -0.92 11.19
C PHE A 66 -21.60 -1.39 10.91
N ARG A 67 -22.56 -0.54 11.20
CA ARG A 67 -23.98 -0.85 11.07
C ARG A 67 -24.68 0.23 10.27
N PHE A 68 -25.35 -0.13 9.19
CA PHE A 68 -26.34 0.73 8.54
C PHE A 68 -27.68 0.59 9.25
N ILE A 69 -28.38 1.67 9.43
CA ILE A 69 -29.71 1.71 10.02
C ILE A 69 -30.61 2.54 9.11
N ASN A 70 -31.67 1.93 8.59
CA ASN A 70 -32.63 2.62 7.74
C ASN A 70 -33.68 3.40 8.56
N ASP A 71 -34.56 4.14 7.87
CA ASP A 71 -35.60 4.96 8.54
C ASP A 71 -36.65 4.13 9.30
N GLN A 72 -36.72 2.82 9.05
CA GLN A 72 -37.59 1.88 9.77
C GLN A 72 -36.87 1.24 10.97
N GLY A 73 -35.64 1.63 11.25
CA GLY A 73 -34.85 1.06 12.34
C GLY A 73 -34.23 -0.31 12.04
N LYS A 74 -34.38 -0.82 10.81
CA LYS A 74 -33.75 -2.09 10.42
C LYS A 74 -32.25 -1.87 10.25
N SER A 75 -31.46 -2.72 10.91
CA SER A 75 -30.00 -2.66 10.83
C SER A 75 -29.42 -3.74 9.91
N THR A 76 -28.27 -3.44 9.33
CA THR A 76 -27.49 -4.32 8.48
C THR A 76 -26.00 -4.06 8.76
N LEU A 77 -25.24 -5.09 9.03
CA LEU A 77 -23.80 -4.95 9.27
C LEU A 77 -23.09 -4.74 7.94
N PHE A 78 -21.98 -3.98 7.97
CA PHE A 78 -21.15 -3.80 6.79
C PHE A 78 -19.68 -3.65 7.11
N LYS A 79 -18.82 -4.10 6.17
CA LYS A 79 -17.41 -3.73 6.04
C LYS A 79 -17.22 -2.93 4.76
N TRP A 80 -16.25 -2.04 4.72
CA TRP A 80 -16.05 -1.12 3.60
C TRP A 80 -14.61 -1.11 3.12
N TYR A 81 -14.43 -0.76 1.83
CA TYR A 81 -13.15 -0.78 1.16
C TYR A 81 -13.04 0.35 0.14
N TRP A 82 -11.81 0.76 -0.12
CA TRP A 82 -11.46 1.67 -1.21
C TRP A 82 -10.61 0.92 -2.22
N LYS A 83 -11.13 0.68 -3.41
CA LYS A 83 -10.42 0.02 -4.50
C LYS A 83 -9.86 1.08 -5.44
N PRO A 84 -8.51 1.18 -5.65
CA PRO A 84 -7.94 2.16 -6.55
C PRO A 84 -8.36 1.89 -7.99
N ALA A 85 -8.80 2.93 -8.70
CA ALA A 85 -9.23 2.81 -10.09
C ALA A 85 -8.06 2.46 -11.02
N LEU A 86 -6.83 2.85 -10.65
CA LEU A 86 -5.60 2.50 -11.37
C LEU A 86 -5.14 1.05 -11.12
N GLY A 87 -5.78 0.32 -10.20
CA GLY A 87 -5.34 -1.00 -9.78
C GLY A 87 -4.16 -0.96 -8.80
N HIS A 88 -3.68 -2.15 -8.42
CA HIS A 88 -2.54 -2.29 -7.52
C HIS A 88 -1.24 -2.32 -8.32
N ARG A 89 -0.24 -1.57 -7.84
CA ARG A 89 1.14 -1.64 -8.30
C ARG A 89 2.07 -1.63 -7.11
N ALA A 90 3.06 -2.49 -7.11
CA ALA A 90 4.07 -2.58 -6.07
C ALA A 90 5.45 -2.23 -6.61
N LEU A 91 6.30 -1.81 -5.70
CA LEU A 91 7.75 -1.79 -5.87
C LEU A 91 8.31 -3.19 -5.59
N VAL A 92 9.59 -3.42 -5.85
CA VAL A 92 10.33 -4.52 -5.23
C VAL A 92 11.02 -4.03 -3.97
N TYR A 93 11.35 -4.93 -3.04
CA TYR A 93 11.83 -4.56 -1.71
C TYR A 93 13.10 -3.69 -1.74
N ASP A 94 14.09 -4.05 -2.54
CA ASP A 94 15.32 -3.26 -2.74
C ASP A 94 15.03 -1.85 -3.30
N GLU A 95 14.10 -1.75 -4.24
CA GLU A 95 13.64 -0.48 -4.80
C GLU A 95 12.98 0.40 -3.73
N ALA A 96 12.10 -0.17 -2.92
CA ALA A 96 11.40 0.54 -1.85
C ALA A 96 12.37 1.09 -0.79
N THR A 97 13.34 0.29 -0.36
CA THR A 97 14.39 0.73 0.57
C THR A 97 15.25 1.85 0.01
N LYS A 98 15.63 1.75 -1.26
CA LYS A 98 16.41 2.80 -1.94
C LYS A 98 15.62 4.10 -2.11
N ILE A 99 14.33 4.02 -2.45
CA ILE A 99 13.43 5.19 -2.52
C ILE A 99 13.33 5.85 -1.15
N ALA A 100 13.10 5.08 -0.09
CA ALA A 100 13.01 5.61 1.28
C ALA A 100 14.30 6.35 1.69
N GLY A 101 15.46 5.84 1.29
CA GLY A 101 16.75 6.47 1.57
C GLY A 101 17.06 7.70 0.71
N LYS A 102 16.66 7.71 -0.56
CA LYS A 102 16.96 8.81 -1.49
C LYS A 102 15.91 9.93 -1.46
N ASN A 103 14.65 9.59 -1.29
CA ASN A 103 13.54 10.53 -1.26
C ASN A 103 12.35 9.96 -0.45
N ASN A 104 12.37 10.15 0.86
CA ASN A 104 11.29 9.71 1.76
C ASN A 104 9.95 10.43 1.50
N ASN A 105 9.93 11.47 0.66
CA ASN A 105 8.73 12.20 0.27
C ASN A 105 8.20 11.78 -1.11
N PHE A 106 8.77 10.76 -1.74
CA PHE A 106 8.45 10.35 -3.11
C PHE A 106 6.94 10.21 -3.34
N GLN A 107 6.27 9.40 -2.52
CA GLN A 107 4.83 9.15 -2.67
C GLN A 107 3.97 10.41 -2.44
N ARG A 108 4.38 11.29 -1.52
CA ARG A 108 3.68 12.55 -1.27
C ARG A 108 3.82 13.52 -2.44
N ILE A 109 5.02 13.61 -3.01
CA ILE A 109 5.30 14.45 -4.18
C ILE A 109 4.56 13.91 -5.41
N ASP A 110 4.55 12.59 -5.61
CA ASP A 110 3.81 11.94 -6.70
C ASP A 110 2.31 12.29 -6.65
N LEU A 111 1.67 12.15 -5.49
CA LEU A 111 0.27 12.50 -5.31
C LEU A 111 0.00 13.96 -5.62
N TYR A 112 0.82 14.86 -5.10
CA TYR A 112 0.69 16.30 -5.33
C TYR A 112 0.83 16.66 -6.82
N ASN A 113 1.85 16.14 -7.48
CA ASN A 113 2.12 16.40 -8.89
C ASN A 113 1.04 15.79 -9.81
N SER A 114 0.52 14.62 -9.49
CA SER A 114 -0.57 13.99 -10.22
C SER A 114 -1.84 14.85 -10.21
N ILE A 115 -2.22 15.35 -9.03
CA ILE A 115 -3.36 16.26 -8.89
C ILE A 115 -3.11 17.58 -9.63
N LEU A 116 -1.91 18.14 -9.52
CA LEU A 116 -1.52 19.38 -10.23
C LEU A 116 -1.59 19.23 -11.74
N ALA A 117 -1.22 18.06 -12.27
CA ALA A 117 -1.30 17.72 -13.69
C ALA A 117 -2.71 17.38 -14.18
N GLY A 118 -3.73 17.36 -13.28
CA GLY A 118 -5.09 16.98 -13.63
C GLY A 118 -5.31 15.46 -13.73
N LEU A 119 -4.33 14.66 -13.31
CA LEU A 119 -4.40 13.20 -13.26
C LEU A 119 -4.99 12.78 -11.91
N TYR A 120 -6.27 13.07 -11.72
CA TYR A 120 -6.94 12.90 -10.44
C TYR A 120 -7.06 11.42 -10.06
N PRO A 121 -6.45 10.98 -8.94
CA PRO A 121 -6.59 9.61 -8.48
C PRO A 121 -8.00 9.35 -7.95
N GLU A 122 -8.49 8.15 -8.23
CA GLU A 122 -9.85 7.73 -7.90
C GLU A 122 -9.86 6.38 -7.22
N TRP A 123 -10.84 6.18 -6.33
CA TRP A 123 -11.14 4.91 -5.68
C TRP A 123 -12.64 4.62 -5.74
N ASP A 124 -12.99 3.39 -6.05
CA ASP A 124 -14.35 2.91 -5.87
C ASP A 124 -14.60 2.62 -4.39
N PHE A 125 -15.72 3.11 -3.86
CA PHE A 125 -16.19 2.82 -2.52
C PHE A 125 -17.03 1.54 -2.54
N LEU A 126 -16.53 0.51 -1.91
CA LEU A 126 -17.12 -0.82 -1.89
C LEU A 126 -17.60 -1.17 -0.49
N VAL A 127 -18.71 -1.90 -0.38
CA VAL A 127 -19.19 -2.45 0.89
C VAL A 127 -19.60 -3.90 0.76
N GLN A 128 -19.24 -4.71 1.76
CA GLN A 128 -19.79 -6.04 1.98
C GLN A 128 -20.91 -5.94 3.02
N LEU A 129 -22.08 -6.49 2.73
CA LEU A 129 -23.24 -6.43 3.61
C LEU A 129 -23.46 -7.79 4.31
N PHE A 130 -23.80 -7.73 5.60
CA PHE A 130 -24.08 -8.93 6.40
C PHE A 130 -25.37 -8.75 7.20
N PRO A 131 -26.10 -9.85 7.49
CA PRO A 131 -27.23 -9.81 8.42
C PRO A 131 -26.81 -9.32 9.80
N ASP A 132 -27.62 -8.48 10.42
CA ASP A 132 -27.46 -8.08 11.82
C ASP A 132 -28.42 -8.92 12.68
N ASP A 133 -28.01 -10.13 12.99
CA ASP A 133 -28.75 -11.10 13.80
C ASP A 133 -28.30 -11.15 15.26
N GLY A 134 -27.38 -10.26 15.64
CA GLY A 134 -26.82 -10.18 16.98
C GLY A 134 -25.71 -11.20 17.28
N THR A 135 -25.40 -12.13 16.39
CA THR A 135 -24.32 -13.11 16.61
C THR A 135 -22.95 -12.58 16.18
N TYR A 136 -22.92 -11.66 15.22
CA TYR A 136 -21.72 -11.14 14.57
C TYR A 136 -20.85 -12.21 13.92
N MET A 137 -21.42 -13.41 13.68
CA MET A 137 -20.72 -14.51 13.02
C MET A 137 -21.23 -14.68 11.60
N TRP A 138 -20.32 -14.83 10.64
CA TRP A 138 -20.68 -15.09 9.26
C TRP A 138 -19.81 -16.21 8.67
N ASN A 139 -20.41 -17.34 8.35
CA ASN A 139 -19.70 -18.52 7.82
C ASN A 139 -18.44 -18.90 8.64
N GLY A 140 -18.51 -18.82 9.95
CA GLY A 140 -17.40 -19.15 10.85
C GLY A 140 -16.39 -18.04 11.06
N ILE A 141 -16.57 -16.88 10.41
CA ILE A 141 -15.72 -15.69 10.59
C ILE A 141 -16.40 -14.75 11.59
N ASP A 142 -15.69 -14.35 12.62
CA ASP A 142 -16.13 -13.30 13.54
C ASP A 142 -15.96 -11.93 12.87
N LEU A 143 -17.09 -11.26 12.58
CA LEU A 143 -17.10 -9.95 11.94
C LEU A 143 -16.52 -8.83 12.81
N LEU A 144 -16.42 -9.03 14.12
CA LEU A 144 -15.83 -8.09 15.06
C LEU A 144 -14.33 -8.34 15.30
N ASP A 145 -13.77 -9.42 14.74
CA ASP A 145 -12.34 -9.67 14.83
C ASP A 145 -11.59 -8.84 13.78
N ALA A 146 -10.83 -7.86 14.25
CA ALA A 146 -10.03 -6.98 13.39
C ALA A 146 -8.84 -7.68 12.72
N THR A 147 -8.50 -8.91 13.12
CA THR A 147 -7.44 -9.72 12.50
C THR A 147 -7.97 -10.57 11.34
N MET A 148 -9.28 -10.57 11.13
CA MET A 148 -9.94 -11.40 10.13
C MET A 148 -10.55 -10.54 9.01
N VAL A 149 -10.44 -11.06 7.78
CA VAL A 149 -11.10 -10.50 6.60
C VAL A 149 -12.12 -11.48 6.05
N VAL A 150 -13.16 -10.99 5.39
CA VAL A 150 -14.11 -11.82 4.66
C VAL A 150 -13.74 -11.79 3.19
N PRO A 151 -13.32 -12.92 2.60
CA PRO A 151 -12.97 -13.00 1.18
C PRO A 151 -14.10 -12.53 0.28
N PHE A 152 -13.77 -11.77 -0.77
CA PHE A 152 -14.76 -11.25 -1.70
C PHE A 152 -15.49 -12.34 -2.47
N GLU A 153 -14.85 -13.46 -2.70
CA GLU A 153 -15.45 -14.63 -3.32
C GLU A 153 -16.55 -15.25 -2.46
N MET A 154 -16.44 -15.11 -1.14
CA MET A 154 -17.46 -15.61 -0.21
C MET A 154 -18.63 -14.64 -0.05
N ASN A 155 -18.36 -13.36 -0.10
CA ASN A 155 -19.37 -12.29 -0.02
C ASN A 155 -18.94 -11.11 -0.92
N PRO A 156 -19.31 -11.13 -2.20
CA PRO A 156 -18.92 -10.07 -3.13
C PRO A 156 -19.40 -8.70 -2.68
N PRO A 157 -18.52 -7.69 -2.68
CA PRO A 157 -18.91 -6.33 -2.31
C PRO A 157 -19.72 -5.65 -3.40
N ILE A 158 -20.53 -4.67 -3.00
CA ILE A 158 -21.24 -3.77 -3.91
C ILE A 158 -20.57 -2.40 -3.94
N THR A 159 -20.54 -1.78 -5.11
CA THR A 159 -20.04 -0.41 -5.27
C THR A 159 -21.14 0.59 -4.89
N LEU A 160 -20.83 1.49 -3.94
CA LEU A 160 -21.73 2.56 -3.53
C LEU A 160 -21.40 3.91 -4.15
N GLY A 161 -20.14 4.14 -4.50
CA GLY A 161 -19.72 5.44 -5.00
C GLY A 161 -18.24 5.49 -5.36
N LYS A 162 -17.74 6.69 -5.56
CA LYS A 162 -16.36 6.95 -5.93
C LYS A 162 -15.78 8.11 -5.12
N LEU A 163 -14.51 7.98 -4.74
CA LEU A 163 -13.69 9.06 -4.20
C LEU A 163 -12.75 9.56 -5.30
N THR A 164 -12.72 10.86 -5.53
CA THR A 164 -11.77 11.51 -6.46
C THR A 164 -11.01 12.59 -5.71
N LEU A 165 -9.67 12.53 -5.73
CA LEU A 165 -8.81 13.58 -5.18
C LEU A 165 -8.47 14.58 -6.28
N ASN A 166 -9.15 15.73 -6.30
CA ASN A 166 -9.09 16.70 -7.39
C ASN A 166 -8.57 18.07 -6.99
N LYS A 167 -8.04 18.21 -5.77
CA LYS A 167 -7.52 19.48 -5.27
C LYS A 167 -6.37 19.25 -4.30
N ASN A 168 -5.26 19.94 -4.53
CA ASN A 168 -4.15 20.00 -3.59
C ASN A 168 -4.43 21.00 -2.47
N PRO A 169 -3.84 20.83 -1.27
CA PRO A 169 -3.86 21.86 -0.24
C PRO A 169 -3.11 23.11 -0.71
N THR A 170 -3.58 24.26 -0.25
CA THR A 170 -2.91 25.54 -0.51
C THR A 170 -1.78 25.79 0.50
N ASN A 171 -1.99 25.37 1.74
CA ASN A 171 -1.02 25.49 2.81
C ASN A 171 -1.02 24.21 3.65
N PHE A 172 0.09 23.49 3.65
CA PHE A 172 0.19 22.19 4.30
C PHE A 172 -0.01 22.27 5.83
N PHE A 173 0.47 23.33 6.47
CA PHE A 173 0.32 23.53 7.92
C PHE A 173 -1.14 23.81 8.29
N ALA A 174 -1.78 24.77 7.59
CA ALA A 174 -3.13 25.19 7.93
C ALA A 174 -4.22 24.15 7.57
N GLU A 175 -3.94 23.28 6.59
CA GLU A 175 -4.89 22.29 6.08
C GLU A 175 -4.50 20.88 6.53
N PRO A 176 -3.56 20.14 5.91
CA PRO A 176 -3.26 18.75 6.27
C PRO A 176 -2.76 18.55 7.71
N GLU A 177 -1.91 19.43 8.22
CA GLU A 177 -1.39 19.34 9.60
C GLU A 177 -2.49 19.53 10.67
N SER A 178 -3.55 20.26 10.32
CA SER A 178 -4.66 20.57 11.22
C SER A 178 -5.84 19.60 11.07
N ILE A 179 -5.80 18.64 10.15
CA ILE A 179 -6.87 17.65 9.95
C ILE A 179 -7.00 16.73 11.17
N SER A 180 -8.24 16.43 11.54
CA SER A 180 -8.61 15.40 12.52
C SER A 180 -9.53 14.37 11.89
N PHE A 181 -9.12 13.10 11.94
CA PHE A 181 -9.98 11.97 11.61
C PHE A 181 -10.35 11.23 12.88
N ALA A 182 -11.63 10.94 13.06
CA ALA A 182 -12.11 10.15 14.18
C ALA A 182 -13.16 9.13 13.70
N PRO A 183 -13.04 7.85 14.08
CA PRO A 183 -14.06 6.85 13.77
C PRO A 183 -15.43 7.17 14.33
N SER A 184 -15.49 8.02 15.36
CA SER A 184 -16.72 8.54 15.98
C SER A 184 -17.51 9.51 15.08
N ASN A 185 -16.87 10.11 14.05
CA ASN A 185 -17.49 11.06 13.13
C ASN A 185 -18.32 10.33 12.08
N VAL A 186 -19.48 9.82 12.47
CA VAL A 186 -20.41 9.13 11.57
C VAL A 186 -21.61 10.02 11.22
N VAL A 187 -22.22 9.74 10.08
CA VAL A 187 -23.45 10.40 9.64
C VAL A 187 -24.69 9.63 10.09
N LYS A 188 -25.87 10.28 10.06
CA LYS A 188 -27.13 9.62 10.36
C LYS A 188 -27.30 8.37 9.48
N GLY A 189 -27.73 7.27 10.08
CA GLY A 189 -27.88 5.98 9.44
C GLY A 189 -26.64 5.07 9.50
N ILE A 190 -25.53 5.54 10.08
CA ILE A 190 -24.37 4.70 10.42
C ILE A 190 -24.24 4.63 11.95
N SER A 191 -24.02 3.43 12.48
CA SER A 191 -23.82 3.19 13.90
C SER A 191 -22.72 2.16 14.14
N PHE A 192 -22.40 1.96 15.41
CA PHE A 192 -21.27 1.15 15.85
C PHE A 192 -21.73 -0.24 16.27
N VAL A 193 -20.77 -1.13 16.38
CA VAL A 193 -20.89 -2.50 16.88
C VAL A 193 -20.07 -2.66 18.15
N PRO A 194 -20.31 -3.70 18.98
CA PRO A 194 -19.55 -3.94 20.21
C PRO A 194 -18.17 -4.57 19.94
N ASP A 195 -17.48 -4.11 18.89
CA ASP A 195 -16.06 -4.39 18.67
C ASP A 195 -15.25 -3.57 19.68
N PRO A 196 -14.58 -4.18 20.64
CA PRO A 196 -13.91 -3.44 21.69
C PRO A 196 -12.74 -2.59 21.19
N LEU A 197 -12.06 -2.98 20.11
CA LEU A 197 -11.02 -2.15 19.50
C LEU A 197 -11.65 -0.90 18.87
N LEU A 198 -12.76 -1.05 18.14
CA LEU A 198 -13.51 0.10 17.61
C LEU A 198 -13.96 1.02 18.73
N GLN A 199 -14.57 0.48 19.78
CA GLN A 199 -15.07 1.26 20.92
C GLN A 199 -13.94 2.08 21.59
N TRP A 200 -12.76 1.48 21.75
CA TRP A 200 -11.60 2.21 22.26
C TRP A 200 -11.14 3.29 21.28
N ARG A 201 -11.15 3.02 19.98
CA ARG A 201 -10.75 3.99 18.94
C ARG A 201 -11.68 5.21 18.86
N LEU A 202 -12.99 5.04 19.16
CA LEU A 202 -13.93 6.17 19.19
C LEU A 202 -13.47 7.26 20.16
N MET A 203 -12.96 6.88 21.32
CA MET A 203 -12.46 7.80 22.34
C MET A 203 -11.03 8.26 22.03
N SER A 204 -10.14 7.34 21.67
CA SER A 204 -8.72 7.60 21.50
C SER A 204 -8.41 8.65 20.44
N TYR A 205 -9.13 8.63 19.31
CA TYR A 205 -8.92 9.61 18.24
C TYR A 205 -9.40 11.02 18.61
N ASP A 206 -10.46 11.11 19.38
CA ASP A 206 -10.96 12.39 19.88
C ASP A 206 -10.01 13.00 20.92
N ASP A 207 -9.55 12.19 21.86
CA ASP A 207 -8.53 12.58 22.84
C ASP A 207 -7.23 13.04 22.18
N THR A 208 -6.74 12.24 21.22
CA THR A 208 -5.51 12.57 20.48
C THR A 208 -5.64 13.86 19.68
N ALA A 209 -6.79 14.11 19.06
CA ALA A 209 -7.04 15.34 18.30
C ALA A 209 -7.08 16.55 19.24
N THR A 210 -7.77 16.45 20.37
CA THR A 210 -7.82 17.49 21.40
C THR A 210 -6.41 17.82 21.92
N HIS A 211 -5.61 16.80 22.18
CA HIS A 211 -4.24 16.99 22.65
C HIS A 211 -3.35 17.64 21.56
N ARG A 212 -3.43 17.18 20.33
CA ARG A 212 -2.62 17.70 19.21
C ARG A 212 -2.97 19.16 18.87
N HIS A 213 -4.25 19.52 18.89
CA HIS A 213 -4.70 20.90 18.67
C HIS A 213 -4.59 21.78 19.91
N ASN A 214 -4.30 21.20 21.07
CA ASN A 214 -4.35 21.88 22.37
C ASN A 214 -5.68 22.57 22.64
N SER A 215 -6.78 22.03 22.14
CA SER A 215 -8.13 22.57 22.26
C SER A 215 -9.20 21.53 21.95
N ALA A 216 -10.28 21.51 22.74
CA ALA A 216 -11.49 20.76 22.42
C ALA A 216 -12.24 21.33 21.21
N ASN A 217 -11.90 22.52 20.76
CA ASN A 217 -12.56 23.21 19.64
C ASN A 217 -11.87 22.97 18.28
N GLY A 218 -10.98 22.00 18.17
CA GLY A 218 -10.30 21.63 16.93
C GLY A 218 -11.26 21.26 15.78
N TYR A 219 -12.47 20.81 16.09
CA TYR A 219 -13.52 20.52 15.10
C TYR A 219 -14.08 21.77 14.39
N LEU A 220 -13.83 22.97 14.93
CA LEU A 220 -14.23 24.26 14.33
C LEU A 220 -13.20 24.82 13.35
N LEU A 221 -12.01 24.24 13.29
CA LEU A 221 -11.03 24.61 12.27
C LEU A 221 -11.64 24.44 10.87
N PRO A 222 -11.35 25.35 9.93
CA PRO A 222 -11.97 25.31 8.60
C PRO A 222 -11.84 23.95 7.88
N VAL A 223 -10.73 23.25 8.09
CA VAL A 223 -10.46 21.94 7.49
C VAL A 223 -11.26 20.80 8.13
N ASN A 224 -11.66 20.95 9.40
CA ASN A 224 -12.40 19.93 10.16
C ASN A 224 -13.88 20.22 10.27
N ARG A 225 -14.27 21.47 10.01
CA ARG A 225 -15.64 21.93 10.23
C ARG A 225 -16.61 21.20 9.32
N ALA A 226 -17.63 20.57 9.93
CA ALA A 226 -18.73 19.99 9.19
C ALA A 226 -19.52 21.08 8.43
N ILE A 227 -19.95 20.76 7.20
CA ILE A 227 -20.82 21.66 6.41
C ILE A 227 -22.23 21.67 7.02
N ALA A 228 -22.72 20.50 7.44
CA ALA A 228 -23.98 20.40 8.17
C ALA A 228 -23.84 20.94 9.60
N PRO A 229 -24.88 21.57 10.15
CA PRO A 229 -24.86 21.99 11.55
C PRO A 229 -24.59 20.81 12.48
N VAL A 230 -23.65 20.99 13.40
CA VAL A 230 -23.32 20.03 14.45
C VAL A 230 -23.64 20.63 15.80
N ASN A 231 -24.36 19.90 16.63
CA ASN A 231 -24.60 20.25 18.01
C ASN A 231 -23.99 19.18 18.91
N ASN A 232 -22.94 19.57 19.64
CA ASN A 232 -22.18 18.69 20.52
C ASN A 232 -22.06 19.23 21.95
N ASN A 233 -22.79 20.28 22.29
CA ASN A 233 -22.73 20.98 23.57
C ASN A 233 -21.38 21.64 23.90
N TYR A 234 -20.40 21.66 23.00
CA TYR A 234 -19.16 22.40 23.18
C TYR A 234 -19.43 23.90 22.92
N ARG A 235 -19.47 24.72 23.97
CA ARG A 235 -19.78 26.13 23.87
C ARG A 235 -18.64 27.02 24.28
N ASP A 236 -17.79 26.53 25.13
CA ASP A 236 -16.71 27.25 25.75
C ASP A 236 -15.38 26.55 25.51
N GLY A 237 -14.34 27.02 26.13
CA GLY A 237 -13.02 26.45 26.06
C GLY A 237 -12.10 27.21 25.12
N TYR A 238 -10.85 26.85 25.18
CA TYR A 238 -9.77 27.49 24.43
C TYR A 238 -10.03 27.44 22.93
N MET A 239 -9.76 28.54 22.24
CA MET A 239 -9.95 28.67 20.78
C MET A 239 -11.40 28.51 20.30
N GLN A 240 -12.41 28.82 21.13
CA GLN A 240 -13.80 28.87 20.69
C GLN A 240 -14.10 30.19 19.96
N PRO A 241 -14.28 30.19 18.61
CA PRO A 241 -14.51 31.40 17.85
C PRO A 241 -16.00 31.75 17.71
N GLN A 242 -16.91 30.86 18.13
CA GLN A 242 -18.34 31.07 17.97
C GLN A 242 -18.91 31.81 19.20
N LEU A 243 -19.81 32.73 18.93
CA LEU A 243 -20.58 33.38 19.96
C LEU A 243 -21.88 32.61 20.17
N PHE A 244 -22.07 32.10 21.36
CA PHE A 244 -23.33 31.48 21.78
C PHE A 244 -24.12 32.47 22.65
N GLU A 245 -25.32 32.81 22.21
CA GLU A 245 -26.19 33.71 22.90
C GLU A 245 -27.36 32.95 23.52
N GLY A 246 -27.91 33.50 24.62
CA GLY A 246 -29.12 32.99 25.26
C GLY A 246 -28.88 32.05 26.43
N ALA A 247 -29.95 31.39 26.87
CA ALA A 247 -29.92 30.51 28.02
C ALA A 247 -29.21 29.18 27.68
N SER A 248 -28.37 28.72 28.59
CA SER A 248 -27.74 27.40 28.51
C SER A 248 -28.67 26.34 29.10
N THR A 249 -28.85 25.23 28.42
CA THR A 249 -29.61 24.07 28.90
C THR A 249 -28.75 22.81 28.83
N SER A 250 -29.10 21.78 29.59
CA SER A 250 -28.43 20.49 29.57
C SER A 250 -28.69 19.71 28.28
N SER A 251 -29.77 20.03 27.57
CA SER A 251 -30.09 19.45 26.26
C SER A 251 -30.25 20.57 25.22
N PRO A 252 -29.52 20.53 24.12
CA PRO A 252 -29.62 21.52 23.05
C PRO A 252 -31.02 21.66 22.46
N ASP A 253 -31.79 20.57 22.47
CA ASP A 253 -33.14 20.54 21.88
C ASP A 253 -34.16 21.33 22.66
N ASN A 254 -33.86 21.76 23.89
CA ASN A 254 -34.74 22.56 24.70
C ASN A 254 -34.73 24.06 24.34
N ILE A 255 -33.79 24.49 23.50
CA ILE A 255 -33.70 25.85 22.97
C ILE A 255 -34.14 25.80 21.51
N GLY A 256 -35.38 26.15 21.23
CA GLY A 256 -35.98 26.09 19.90
C GLY A 256 -35.05 26.60 18.79
N GLY A 257 -34.84 25.81 17.77
CA GLY A 257 -34.12 26.17 16.56
C GLY A 257 -32.67 25.76 16.50
N VAL A 258 -32.11 25.16 17.49
CA VAL A 258 -30.78 24.51 17.38
C VAL A 258 -30.98 23.09 16.89
N ILE A 259 -30.40 22.79 15.74
CA ILE A 259 -30.48 21.48 15.14
C ILE A 259 -29.57 20.57 15.95
N GLY A 260 -30.16 19.93 16.91
CA GLY A 260 -29.57 18.84 17.64
C GLY A 260 -30.28 17.55 17.34
N ALA A 261 -29.90 16.56 18.06
CA ALA A 261 -30.65 15.34 18.14
C ALA A 261 -32.10 15.63 18.53
N SER A 262 -33.06 15.31 17.69
CA SER A 262 -34.46 15.49 17.97
C SER A 262 -34.84 14.67 19.20
N LEU A 263 -35.48 15.31 20.18
CA LEU A 263 -36.05 14.64 21.37
C LEU A 263 -37.08 13.55 21.01
N ASN A 264 -37.61 13.57 19.80
CA ASN A 264 -38.47 12.50 19.28
C ASN A 264 -37.72 11.20 18.90
N GLY A 265 -36.56 11.00 19.45
CA GLY A 265 -35.80 9.74 19.32
C GLY A 265 -35.18 9.48 17.95
N SER A 266 -35.25 10.43 17.02
CA SER A 266 -34.77 10.25 15.65
C SER A 266 -33.31 10.67 15.43
N SER A 267 -32.61 11.02 16.49
CA SER A 267 -31.23 11.49 16.37
C SER A 267 -30.22 10.38 16.10
N LEU A 268 -30.41 9.26 16.77
CA LEU A 268 -29.75 8.00 16.44
C LEU A 268 -30.86 6.96 16.42
N PRO A 269 -31.16 6.34 15.27
CA PRO A 269 -32.10 5.24 15.25
C PRO A 269 -31.66 4.26 16.33
N SER A 270 -32.56 3.96 17.27
CA SER A 270 -32.32 2.84 18.18
C SER A 270 -31.92 1.64 17.35
N THR A 271 -30.83 1.01 17.67
CA THR A 271 -30.34 -0.13 16.91
C THR A 271 -31.31 -1.31 16.96
N GLY A 272 -32.39 -1.22 17.72
CA GLY A 272 -33.32 -2.33 17.91
C GLY A 272 -32.71 -3.54 18.62
N ASN A 273 -31.42 -3.61 18.69
CA ASN A 273 -30.69 -4.63 19.43
C ASN A 273 -30.39 -4.09 20.83
N PRO A 274 -30.78 -4.81 21.88
CA PRO A 274 -30.42 -4.41 23.24
C PRO A 274 -28.90 -4.34 23.35
N PRO A 275 -28.36 -3.43 24.16
CA PRO A 275 -26.93 -3.42 24.44
C PRO A 275 -26.51 -4.80 24.91
N GLU A 276 -25.43 -5.31 24.38
CA GLU A 276 -24.88 -6.61 24.77
C GLU A 276 -24.50 -6.56 26.25
N VAL A 277 -25.19 -7.33 27.07
CA VAL A 277 -24.86 -7.43 28.50
C VAL A 277 -23.68 -8.36 28.65
N ILE A 278 -22.51 -7.79 28.85
CA ILE A 278 -21.30 -8.52 29.11
C ILE A 278 -21.25 -8.84 30.62
N ASN A 279 -21.59 -10.06 31.01
CA ASN A 279 -21.60 -10.53 32.39
C ASN A 279 -20.22 -10.39 33.05
N GLY A 280 -19.94 -9.21 33.62
CA GLY A 280 -18.75 -8.95 34.40
C GLY A 280 -17.41 -8.99 33.64
N ALA A 281 -17.42 -9.20 32.33
CA ALA A 281 -16.23 -9.11 31.49
C ALA A 281 -16.10 -7.73 30.84
N THR A 282 -14.89 -7.24 30.74
CA THR A 282 -14.59 -5.92 30.18
C THR A 282 -14.43 -5.91 28.66
N GLY A 283 -14.95 -6.89 27.95
CA GLY A 283 -14.90 -6.94 26.48
C GLY A 283 -15.22 -8.30 25.92
N ARG A 284 -15.54 -8.32 24.63
CA ARG A 284 -15.65 -9.54 23.84
C ARG A 284 -14.24 -9.93 23.36
N TYR A 285 -13.92 -11.20 23.45
CA TYR A 285 -12.67 -11.74 22.90
C TYR A 285 -13.00 -12.57 21.67
N PRO A 286 -12.33 -12.31 20.51
CA PRO A 286 -12.48 -13.16 19.35
C PRO A 286 -12.09 -14.61 19.68
N ASP A 287 -12.79 -15.56 19.08
CA ASP A 287 -12.44 -16.98 19.19
C ASP A 287 -11.27 -17.27 18.24
N LEU A 288 -10.05 -17.24 18.76
CA LEU A 288 -8.83 -17.46 17.99
C LEU A 288 -8.54 -18.95 17.75
N LYS A 289 -9.52 -19.71 17.29
CA LYS A 289 -9.34 -21.16 17.03
C LYS A 289 -8.28 -21.45 15.97
N ASP A 290 -8.12 -20.60 14.96
CA ASP A 290 -7.11 -20.74 13.91
C ASP A 290 -6.45 -19.41 13.58
N SER A 291 -5.40 -19.07 14.28
CA SER A 291 -4.61 -17.86 14.05
C SER A 291 -3.81 -17.89 12.73
N PHE A 292 -3.68 -19.02 12.07
CA PHE A 292 -2.86 -19.18 10.86
C PHE A 292 -3.67 -19.41 9.58
N GLY A 293 -4.95 -19.71 9.67
CA GLY A 293 -5.78 -20.09 8.51
C GLY A 293 -5.77 -19.06 7.40
N GLN A 294 -5.94 -17.79 7.74
CA GLN A 294 -5.92 -16.72 6.76
C GLN A 294 -4.51 -16.44 6.22
N ALA A 295 -3.48 -16.55 7.04
CA ALA A 295 -2.09 -16.45 6.58
C ALA A 295 -1.75 -17.57 5.58
N ARG A 296 -2.23 -18.81 5.83
CA ARG A 296 -2.08 -19.94 4.88
C ARG A 296 -2.79 -19.66 3.55
N THR A 297 -4.03 -19.18 3.62
CA THR A 297 -4.82 -18.84 2.43
C THR A 297 -4.13 -17.73 1.64
N PHE A 298 -3.63 -16.72 2.31
CA PHE A 298 -2.87 -15.64 1.68
C PHE A 298 -1.59 -16.16 1.00
N TRP A 299 -0.75 -16.87 1.73
CA TRP A 299 0.49 -17.46 1.19
C TRP A 299 0.22 -18.32 -0.03
N GLY A 300 -0.81 -19.18 0.01
CA GLY A 300 -1.22 -20.04 -1.09
C GLY A 300 -1.83 -19.30 -2.29
N SER A 301 -2.29 -18.05 -2.11
CA SER A 301 -2.82 -17.21 -3.19
C SER A 301 -1.73 -16.46 -3.96
N LEU A 302 -0.52 -16.34 -3.38
CA LEU A 302 0.60 -15.68 -4.02
C LEU A 302 1.18 -16.54 -5.15
N ASP A 303 1.55 -15.91 -6.24
CA ASP A 303 2.36 -16.58 -7.27
C ASP A 303 3.81 -16.80 -6.78
N GLN A 304 4.57 -17.55 -7.55
CA GLN A 304 5.95 -17.93 -7.23
C GLN A 304 6.84 -16.70 -6.93
N TYR A 305 6.64 -15.60 -7.63
CA TYR A 305 7.47 -14.41 -7.50
C TYR A 305 7.07 -13.56 -6.30
N ALA A 306 5.77 -13.39 -6.06
CA ALA A 306 5.27 -12.73 -4.87
C ALA A 306 5.64 -13.50 -3.59
N GLN A 307 5.68 -14.84 -3.67
CA GLN A 307 6.22 -15.67 -2.60
C GLN A 307 7.71 -15.42 -2.37
N GLN A 308 8.52 -15.33 -3.45
CA GLN A 308 9.93 -15.01 -3.32
C GLN A 308 10.14 -13.64 -2.70
N HIS A 309 9.44 -12.60 -3.17
CA HIS A 309 9.51 -11.26 -2.57
C HIS A 309 9.18 -11.27 -1.07
N THR A 310 8.15 -12.04 -0.69
CA THR A 310 7.78 -12.20 0.72
C THR A 310 8.86 -12.92 1.53
N VAL A 311 9.50 -13.96 0.97
CA VAL A 311 10.65 -14.64 1.59
C VAL A 311 11.82 -13.67 1.77
N ASP A 312 12.16 -12.91 0.74
CA ASP A 312 13.28 -11.95 0.76
C ASP A 312 13.04 -10.87 1.84
N ALA A 313 11.81 -10.37 1.97
CA ALA A 313 11.44 -9.45 3.02
C ALA A 313 11.57 -10.08 4.41
N TYR A 314 11.12 -11.32 4.60
CA TYR A 314 11.32 -12.04 5.87
C TYR A 314 12.80 -12.30 6.16
N VAL A 315 13.60 -12.67 5.17
CA VAL A 315 15.05 -12.87 5.33
C VAL A 315 15.71 -11.57 5.78
N PHE A 316 15.34 -10.44 5.19
CA PHE A 316 15.84 -9.14 5.60
C PHE A 316 15.43 -8.82 7.04
N GLU A 317 14.16 -8.84 7.36
CA GLU A 317 13.63 -8.39 8.65
C GLU A 317 14.03 -9.34 9.81
N VAL A 318 13.82 -10.65 9.63
CA VAL A 318 14.19 -11.64 10.64
C VAL A 318 15.71 -11.75 10.77
N GLY A 319 16.45 -11.49 9.69
CA GLY A 319 17.91 -11.43 9.69
C GLY A 319 18.48 -10.38 10.64
N HIS A 320 17.75 -9.27 10.84
CA HIS A 320 18.12 -8.19 11.77
C HIS A 320 17.76 -8.46 13.24
N VAL A 321 17.15 -9.60 13.54
CA VAL A 321 16.89 -10.01 14.93
C VAL A 321 18.19 -10.50 15.57
N ASP A 322 18.72 -9.78 16.56
CA ASP A 322 19.99 -10.13 17.20
C ASP A 322 19.93 -11.43 18.02
N ASN A 323 18.79 -11.72 18.63
CA ASN A 323 18.61 -12.91 19.46
C ASN A 323 18.26 -14.14 18.62
N LYS A 324 19.23 -15.06 18.47
CA LYS A 324 19.06 -16.28 17.69
C LYS A 324 17.93 -17.20 18.19
N GLY A 325 17.64 -17.18 19.49
CA GLY A 325 16.50 -17.92 20.06
C GLY A 325 15.16 -17.34 19.61
N VAL A 326 15.06 -16.02 19.47
CA VAL A 326 13.85 -15.36 18.92
C VAL A 326 13.70 -15.68 17.44
N GLN A 327 14.78 -15.59 16.65
CA GLN A 327 14.77 -15.99 15.24
C GLN A 327 14.23 -17.42 15.06
N GLN A 328 14.77 -18.38 15.80
CA GLN A 328 14.37 -19.78 15.68
C GLN A 328 12.93 -20.00 16.12
N ARG A 329 12.48 -19.37 17.23
CA ARG A 329 11.09 -19.46 17.66
C ARG A 329 10.12 -18.92 16.61
N TYR A 330 10.48 -17.81 15.96
CA TYR A 330 9.64 -17.23 14.90
C TYR A 330 9.49 -18.18 13.71
N ILE A 331 10.60 -18.81 13.30
CA ILE A 331 10.59 -19.83 12.23
C ILE A 331 9.72 -21.02 12.61
N ASP A 332 9.94 -21.62 13.80
CA ASP A 332 9.31 -22.86 14.19
C ASP A 332 7.84 -22.70 14.60
N ASN A 333 7.51 -21.63 15.31
CA ASN A 333 6.22 -21.44 15.93
C ASN A 333 5.27 -20.57 15.08
N ILE A 334 5.80 -19.78 14.14
CA ILE A 334 5.00 -18.91 13.29
C ILE A 334 5.09 -19.35 11.83
N LEU A 335 6.24 -19.18 11.16
CA LEU A 335 6.34 -19.46 9.73
C LEU A 335 6.06 -20.93 9.40
N ASN A 336 6.59 -21.85 10.20
CA ASN A 336 6.34 -23.29 10.00
C ASN A 336 4.89 -23.71 10.27
N LYS A 337 4.09 -22.89 10.95
CA LYS A 337 2.64 -23.12 11.11
C LYS A 337 1.82 -22.58 9.94
N VAL A 338 2.39 -21.67 9.18
CA VAL A 338 1.80 -21.18 7.92
C VAL A 338 2.15 -22.15 6.79
N ASP A 339 3.45 -22.33 6.52
CA ASP A 339 3.92 -23.20 5.45
C ASP A 339 5.36 -23.68 5.75
N ASN A 340 5.58 -25.00 5.66
CA ASN A 340 6.89 -25.59 5.95
C ASN A 340 7.97 -25.13 4.96
N CYS A 341 7.61 -24.98 3.67
CA CYS A 341 8.54 -24.50 2.66
C CYS A 341 8.94 -23.03 2.90
N LEU A 342 7.98 -22.16 3.23
CA LEU A 342 8.26 -20.77 3.62
C LEU A 342 9.27 -20.72 4.78
N ALA A 343 9.01 -21.47 5.84
CA ALA A 343 9.88 -21.49 7.01
C ALA A 343 11.30 -21.97 6.69
N ARG A 344 11.44 -22.99 5.84
CA ARG A 344 12.74 -23.51 5.41
C ARG A 344 13.50 -22.52 4.53
N ARG A 345 12.82 -21.84 3.60
CA ARG A 345 13.42 -20.81 2.74
C ARG A 345 13.96 -19.64 3.57
N VAL A 346 13.16 -19.12 4.50
CA VAL A 346 13.60 -18.04 5.40
C VAL A 346 14.75 -18.52 6.30
N ALA A 347 14.65 -19.72 6.89
CA ALA A 347 15.72 -20.29 7.72
C ALA A 347 17.03 -20.42 6.94
N THR A 348 17.00 -20.84 5.68
CA THR A 348 18.17 -20.91 4.81
C THR A 348 18.79 -19.52 4.61
N GLY A 349 17.96 -18.51 4.31
CA GLY A 349 18.43 -17.15 4.07
C GLY A 349 19.12 -16.48 5.25
N ILE A 350 18.70 -16.80 6.49
CA ILE A 350 19.29 -16.23 7.72
C ILE A 350 20.28 -17.15 8.44
N GLY A 351 20.55 -18.34 7.90
CA GLY A 351 21.45 -19.32 8.51
C GLY A 351 20.93 -19.94 9.81
N ALA A 352 19.59 -20.06 9.96
CA ALA A 352 18.96 -20.69 11.11
C ALA A 352 18.78 -22.20 10.92
N THR A 353 18.38 -22.91 11.99
CA THR A 353 18.10 -24.34 11.90
C THR A 353 16.84 -24.58 11.05
N LEU A 354 16.95 -25.43 10.04
CA LEU A 354 15.82 -25.73 9.16
C LEU A 354 14.80 -26.62 9.88
N PRO A 355 13.51 -26.25 9.88
CA PRO A 355 12.47 -27.18 10.31
C PRO A 355 12.51 -28.50 9.50
N ALA A 356 12.21 -29.61 10.15
CA ALA A 356 12.18 -30.90 9.44
C ALA A 356 11.15 -30.87 8.29
N VAL A 357 11.45 -31.56 7.19
CA VAL A 357 10.52 -31.68 6.07
C VAL A 357 9.21 -32.30 6.57
N GLY A 358 8.08 -31.66 6.23
CA GLY A 358 6.77 -32.13 6.64
C GLY A 358 6.40 -31.90 8.10
N SER A 359 7.21 -31.13 8.87
CA SER A 359 6.89 -30.77 10.26
C SER A 359 5.79 -29.71 10.39
N GLY A 360 5.38 -29.09 9.30
CA GLY A 360 4.30 -28.11 9.20
C GLY A 360 3.44 -28.34 7.96
N PRO A 361 2.34 -27.56 7.82
CA PRO A 361 1.51 -27.63 6.62
C PRO A 361 2.32 -27.25 5.38
N ARG A 362 1.89 -27.69 4.22
CA ARG A 362 2.43 -27.28 2.93
C ARG A 362 1.30 -26.83 2.04
N THR A 363 1.39 -25.62 1.58
CA THR A 363 0.44 -25.06 0.63
C THR A 363 0.90 -25.49 -0.76
N ASN A 364 0.08 -26.27 -1.47
CA ASN A 364 0.39 -26.63 -2.85
C ASN A 364 0.23 -25.39 -3.71
N THR A 365 1.35 -24.76 -4.07
CA THR A 365 1.40 -23.84 -5.19
C THR A 365 1.25 -24.66 -6.46
N THR A 366 0.05 -24.71 -7.00
CA THR A 366 -0.16 -25.27 -8.32
C THR A 366 0.51 -24.35 -9.32
N THR A 367 1.56 -24.86 -9.94
CA THR A 367 2.32 -24.22 -11.04
C THR A 367 1.49 -24.02 -12.32
N ASN A 368 0.20 -24.36 -12.31
CA ASN A 368 -0.71 -24.16 -13.41
C ASN A 368 -1.79 -23.15 -13.03
N ALA A 369 -1.88 -22.12 -13.83
CA ALA A 369 -2.85 -21.03 -13.81
C ALA A 369 -4.34 -21.44 -13.98
N THR A 370 -4.70 -22.66 -13.66
CA THR A 370 -6.09 -23.05 -13.47
C THR A 370 -6.46 -22.61 -12.07
N ALA A 371 -7.25 -21.56 -12.01
CA ALA A 371 -7.76 -20.91 -10.81
C ALA A 371 -7.74 -21.83 -9.58
N SER A 372 -6.82 -21.56 -8.68
CA SER A 372 -6.83 -22.17 -7.36
C SER A 372 -8.23 -21.95 -6.77
N LYS A 373 -8.87 -23.02 -6.33
CA LYS A 373 -10.17 -22.97 -5.61
C LYS A 373 -10.02 -22.42 -4.19
N ILE A 374 -8.86 -21.86 -3.86
CA ILE A 374 -8.65 -21.18 -2.58
C ILE A 374 -9.22 -19.79 -2.75
N PRO A 375 -10.21 -19.37 -1.95
CA PRO A 375 -10.75 -18.03 -2.00
C PRO A 375 -9.63 -17.03 -1.86
N SER A 376 -9.48 -16.11 -2.81
CA SER A 376 -8.53 -15.02 -2.68
C SER A 376 -9.00 -14.09 -1.57
N LEU A 377 -8.07 -13.64 -0.73
CA LEU A 377 -8.37 -12.65 0.29
C LEU A 377 -8.16 -11.28 -0.36
N TYR A 378 -9.24 -10.60 -0.71
CA TYR A 378 -9.09 -9.22 -1.17
C TYR A 378 -8.57 -8.34 -0.02
N PRO A 379 -7.62 -7.47 -0.26
CA PRO A 379 -7.02 -7.02 -1.53
C PRO A 379 -5.72 -7.77 -1.90
N LEU A 380 -5.60 -9.02 -1.58
CA LEU A 380 -4.35 -9.76 -1.49
C LEU A 380 -3.89 -10.39 -2.81
N THR A 381 -4.75 -10.41 -3.81
CA THR A 381 -4.35 -10.77 -5.16
C THR A 381 -3.79 -9.55 -5.86
N GLN A 382 -2.51 -9.29 -5.71
CA GLN A 382 -1.81 -8.34 -6.55
C GLN A 382 -1.70 -8.81 -7.98
N SER A 383 -1.78 -10.11 -8.15
CA SER A 383 -1.63 -10.73 -9.42
C SER A 383 -2.76 -10.29 -10.33
N PHE A 384 -2.45 -9.36 -11.25
CA PHE A 384 -3.02 -9.45 -12.58
C PHE A 384 -4.42 -8.88 -12.84
N GLU A 385 -4.92 -7.91 -12.07
CA GLU A 385 -5.83 -7.00 -12.75
C GLU A 385 -5.00 -6.24 -13.78
N PRO A 386 -5.24 -6.41 -15.09
CA PRO A 386 -4.53 -5.64 -16.09
C PRO A 386 -4.68 -4.17 -15.75
N ASN A 387 -3.58 -3.46 -15.83
CA ASN A 387 -3.55 -2.05 -15.51
C ASN A 387 -4.56 -1.32 -16.39
N LYS A 388 -5.47 -0.59 -15.77
CA LYS A 388 -6.52 0.12 -16.50
C LYS A 388 -6.02 1.41 -17.16
N SER A 389 -4.86 1.91 -16.75
CA SER A 389 -4.30 3.16 -17.28
C SER A 389 -2.80 3.26 -17.00
N ASN A 390 -2.07 3.84 -17.94
CA ASN A 390 -0.66 4.23 -17.77
C ASN A 390 -0.52 5.66 -17.23
N ALA A 391 -1.61 6.36 -16.97
CA ALA A 391 -1.60 7.76 -16.58
C ALA A 391 -0.77 8.01 -15.31
N GLY A 392 0.13 8.97 -15.38
CA GLY A 392 1.00 9.36 -14.29
C GLY A 392 2.18 8.43 -14.03
N LEU A 393 2.40 7.38 -14.81
CA LEU A 393 3.65 6.63 -14.80
C LEU A 393 4.76 7.47 -15.42
N VAL A 394 6.00 7.20 -15.05
CA VAL A 394 7.16 8.00 -15.46
C VAL A 394 8.18 7.13 -16.18
N ILE A 395 8.58 7.54 -17.36
CA ILE A 395 9.63 6.89 -18.15
C ILE A 395 10.92 7.69 -18.07
N GLY A 396 12.03 7.04 -17.71
CA GLY A 396 13.37 7.62 -17.82
C GLY A 396 13.94 7.40 -19.22
N ILE A 397 14.28 8.48 -19.93
CA ILE A 397 14.88 8.43 -21.27
C ILE A 397 16.35 8.80 -21.12
N LEU A 398 17.23 7.81 -21.31
CA LEU A 398 18.67 8.01 -21.14
C LEU A 398 19.29 8.63 -22.41
N ALA A 399 19.96 9.75 -22.24
CA ALA A 399 20.54 10.56 -23.29
C ALA A 399 22.01 10.90 -23.03
N SER A 400 22.71 11.37 -24.04
CA SER A 400 24.02 11.99 -23.95
C SER A 400 24.24 12.92 -25.15
N ASP A 401 25.37 13.58 -25.21
CA ASP A 401 25.74 14.43 -26.36
C ASP A 401 25.80 13.68 -27.71
N THR A 402 25.80 12.35 -27.67
CA THR A 402 25.85 11.49 -28.86
C THR A 402 24.72 10.47 -28.89
N ARG A 403 23.71 10.60 -28.02
CA ARG A 403 22.57 9.69 -27.92
C ARG A 403 21.27 10.45 -27.74
N LEU A 404 20.22 9.96 -28.33
CA LEU A 404 18.87 10.52 -28.37
C LEU A 404 18.82 11.78 -29.25
N SER A 405 18.44 11.62 -30.50
CA SER A 405 18.18 12.74 -31.38
C SER A 405 16.88 13.48 -30.99
N LEU A 406 16.79 14.75 -31.33
CA LEU A 406 15.53 15.52 -31.17
C LEU A 406 14.39 14.90 -31.99
N ALA A 407 14.71 14.30 -33.16
CA ALA A 407 13.72 13.61 -33.99
C ALA A 407 13.14 12.39 -33.28
N ASP A 408 14.00 11.56 -32.63
CA ASP A 408 13.55 10.39 -31.86
C ASP A 408 12.66 10.80 -30.69
N LEU A 409 13.06 11.82 -29.92
CA LEU A 409 12.25 12.32 -28.82
C LEU A 409 10.90 12.81 -29.33
N THR A 410 10.88 13.62 -30.41
CA THR A 410 9.65 14.16 -31.00
C THR A 410 8.72 13.04 -31.49
N ALA A 411 9.27 11.95 -32.01
CA ALA A 411 8.47 10.81 -32.46
C ALA A 411 7.77 10.06 -31.29
N MET A 412 8.34 10.08 -30.09
CA MET A 412 7.77 9.44 -28.91
C MET A 412 6.65 10.26 -28.23
N LEU A 413 6.76 11.60 -28.24
CA LEU A 413 5.90 12.49 -27.45
C LEU A 413 4.40 12.30 -27.69
N PRO A 414 3.86 12.15 -28.92
CA PRO A 414 2.43 12.00 -29.12
C PRO A 414 1.85 10.78 -28.42
N MET A 415 2.61 9.66 -28.38
CA MET A 415 2.17 8.42 -27.76
C MET A 415 2.21 8.53 -26.23
N LEU A 416 3.25 9.11 -25.66
CA LEU A 416 3.34 9.36 -24.22
C LEU A 416 2.20 10.27 -23.77
N THR A 417 1.96 11.38 -24.49
CA THR A 417 0.90 12.34 -24.18
C THR A 417 -0.49 11.71 -24.29
N SER A 418 -0.73 10.87 -25.30
CA SER A 418 -2.05 10.23 -25.51
C SER A 418 -2.42 9.29 -24.35
N GLN A 419 -1.45 8.71 -23.66
CA GLN A 419 -1.65 7.84 -22.50
C GLN A 419 -1.34 8.54 -21.18
N GLN A 420 -1.09 9.85 -21.20
CA GLN A 420 -0.80 10.67 -20.02
C GLN A 420 0.40 10.15 -19.22
N VAL A 421 1.37 9.54 -19.91
CA VAL A 421 2.63 9.08 -19.32
C VAL A 421 3.62 10.23 -19.27
N LEU A 422 4.22 10.40 -18.11
CA LEU A 422 5.26 11.39 -17.89
C LEU A 422 6.63 10.85 -18.34
N TYR A 423 7.57 11.74 -18.62
CA TYR A 423 8.94 11.32 -18.94
C TYR A 423 9.96 12.34 -18.42
N GLU A 424 11.15 11.85 -18.17
CA GLU A 424 12.31 12.66 -17.87
C GLU A 424 13.49 12.23 -18.74
N VAL A 425 14.23 13.21 -19.26
CA VAL A 425 15.47 12.96 -19.99
C VAL A 425 16.63 13.01 -19.01
N VAL A 426 17.34 11.89 -18.88
CA VAL A 426 18.45 11.71 -17.93
C VAL A 426 19.76 11.66 -18.69
N SER A 427 20.73 12.47 -18.29
CA SER A 427 22.05 12.52 -18.92
C SER A 427 23.17 12.66 -17.88
N THR A 428 24.39 12.92 -18.32
CA THR A 428 25.54 13.23 -17.45
C THR A 428 25.42 14.60 -16.77
N HIS A 429 24.67 15.52 -17.38
CA HIS A 429 24.41 16.87 -16.87
C HIS A 429 22.99 17.31 -17.23
N ILE A 430 22.48 18.29 -16.50
CA ILE A 430 21.21 18.95 -16.80
C ILE A 430 21.44 20.06 -17.79
N GLY A 431 20.53 20.26 -18.73
CA GLY A 431 20.56 21.31 -19.72
C GLY A 431 20.68 20.81 -21.17
N PRO A 432 21.01 21.67 -22.12
CA PRO A 432 21.08 21.35 -23.54
C PRO A 432 22.20 20.35 -23.85
N LEU A 433 21.87 19.29 -24.62
CA LEU A 433 22.81 18.35 -25.18
C LEU A 433 23.16 18.70 -26.63
N GLN A 434 24.30 18.24 -27.14
CA GLN A 434 24.71 18.46 -28.53
C GLN A 434 23.71 17.88 -29.56
N THR A 435 22.88 16.93 -29.15
CA THR A 435 21.82 16.37 -29.99
C THR A 435 20.59 17.27 -30.17
N GLY A 436 20.57 18.46 -29.53
CA GLY A 436 19.45 19.39 -29.54
C GLY A 436 18.35 19.05 -28.51
N VAL A 437 18.49 17.96 -27.75
CA VAL A 437 17.61 17.59 -26.65
C VAL A 437 18.07 18.27 -25.37
N ALA A 438 17.16 18.67 -24.49
CA ALA A 438 17.49 19.14 -23.15
C ALA A 438 17.26 18.06 -22.11
N ALA A 439 18.27 17.75 -21.30
CA ALA A 439 18.14 16.87 -20.15
C ALA A 439 17.60 17.66 -18.94
N ASN A 440 16.59 17.11 -18.27
CA ASN A 440 16.02 17.69 -17.06
C ASN A 440 16.51 17.00 -15.78
N GLN A 441 17.19 15.86 -15.91
CA GLN A 441 17.85 15.15 -14.82
C GLN A 441 19.27 14.75 -15.19
N SER A 442 20.10 14.52 -14.18
CA SER A 442 21.40 13.88 -14.34
C SER A 442 21.44 12.54 -13.58
N PHE A 443 22.35 11.64 -13.94
CA PHE A 443 22.56 10.38 -13.19
C PHE A 443 22.90 10.58 -11.71
N VAL A 444 23.25 11.80 -11.29
CA VAL A 444 23.51 12.15 -9.90
C VAL A 444 22.25 12.65 -9.20
N THR A 445 21.37 13.37 -9.92
CA THR A 445 20.17 13.98 -9.35
C THR A 445 18.99 13.00 -9.31
N THR A 446 19.04 11.91 -10.06
CA THR A 446 17.97 10.91 -10.11
C THR A 446 18.53 9.48 -10.05
N SER A 447 17.65 8.49 -10.05
CA SER A 447 17.97 7.06 -10.02
C SER A 447 16.90 6.27 -10.77
N SER A 448 17.26 5.09 -11.27
CA SER A 448 16.33 4.20 -11.98
C SER A 448 15.09 3.83 -11.16
N ILE A 449 15.18 3.90 -9.83
CA ILE A 449 14.08 3.60 -8.90
C ILE A 449 12.87 4.53 -9.05
N PHE A 450 13.07 5.77 -9.54
CA PHE A 450 12.00 6.75 -9.70
C PHE A 450 11.20 6.58 -11.00
N TYR A 451 11.61 5.68 -11.88
CA TYR A 451 10.98 5.45 -13.18
C TYR A 451 10.32 4.07 -13.26
N ASP A 452 9.23 3.99 -13.98
CA ASP A 452 8.48 2.74 -14.22
C ASP A 452 9.09 1.93 -15.37
N ALA A 453 9.73 2.61 -16.32
CA ALA A 453 10.47 2.00 -17.42
C ALA A 453 11.63 2.88 -17.86
N ILE A 454 12.58 2.30 -18.59
CA ILE A 454 13.75 3.01 -19.09
C ILE A 454 13.86 2.85 -20.60
N ILE A 455 14.10 3.94 -21.32
CA ILE A 455 14.42 3.94 -22.75
C ILE A 455 15.82 4.51 -22.95
N VAL A 456 16.68 3.76 -23.64
CA VAL A 456 18.02 4.22 -24.00
C VAL A 456 17.98 4.87 -25.38
N GLY A 457 18.44 6.11 -25.47
CA GLY A 457 18.54 6.85 -26.73
C GLY A 457 19.49 6.19 -27.73
N GLY A 458 19.11 6.19 -28.97
CA GLY A 458 19.96 5.72 -30.10
C GLY A 458 21.16 6.63 -30.34
N ALA A 459 22.21 6.08 -30.95
CA ALA A 459 23.38 6.88 -31.35
C ALA A 459 23.00 7.87 -32.45
N THR A 460 23.55 9.08 -32.36
CA THR A 460 23.28 10.18 -33.31
C THR A 460 24.38 10.39 -34.36
N SER A 461 25.49 9.65 -34.26
CA SER A 461 26.58 9.77 -35.26
C SER A 461 26.30 8.92 -36.49
N ALA A 462 26.60 9.46 -37.67
CA ALA A 462 26.36 8.85 -38.99
C ALA A 462 27.11 7.53 -39.25
N ASN A 463 27.97 7.09 -38.35
CA ASN A 463 28.83 5.90 -38.52
C ASN A 463 28.46 4.74 -37.57
N GLY A 464 27.34 4.74 -36.91
CA GLY A 464 26.77 3.56 -36.22
C GLY A 464 27.64 2.88 -35.14
N SER A 465 28.87 3.28 -34.99
CA SER A 465 29.83 2.71 -34.06
C SER A 465 30.36 3.78 -33.10
N THR A 466 29.60 4.13 -32.10
CA THR A 466 30.25 4.67 -30.90
C THR A 466 30.73 3.46 -30.09
N PRO A 467 32.04 3.25 -29.94
CA PRO A 467 32.56 2.31 -28.97
C PRO A 467 31.94 2.69 -27.61
N VAL A 468 31.50 1.71 -26.83
CA VAL A 468 31.27 1.89 -25.41
C VAL A 468 32.62 2.31 -24.84
N THR A 469 32.83 3.62 -24.73
CA THR A 469 34.06 4.14 -24.12
C THR A 469 33.90 3.98 -22.61
N ASN A 470 34.99 3.67 -21.90
CA ASN A 470 35.03 3.60 -20.43
C ASN A 470 34.91 5.00 -19.82
N SER A 471 33.92 5.79 -20.26
CA SER A 471 33.64 7.11 -19.72
C SER A 471 32.80 7.01 -18.44
N LEU A 472 32.87 8.03 -17.60
CA LEU A 472 32.01 8.13 -16.41
C LEU A 472 30.52 8.07 -16.79
N ALA A 473 30.18 8.59 -17.98
CA ALA A 473 28.84 8.51 -18.53
C ALA A 473 28.37 7.06 -18.74
N ASP A 474 29.24 6.22 -19.33
CA ASP A 474 28.93 4.83 -19.59
C ASP A 474 28.83 4.04 -18.29
N PHE A 475 29.64 4.34 -17.28
CA PHE A 475 29.56 3.72 -15.97
C PHE A 475 28.23 4.04 -15.27
N ASN A 476 27.83 5.30 -15.24
CA ASN A 476 26.58 5.72 -14.62
C ASN A 476 25.37 5.13 -15.35
N MET A 477 25.37 5.16 -16.68
CA MET A 477 24.32 4.56 -17.51
C MET A 477 24.23 3.05 -17.26
N LYS A 478 25.37 2.37 -17.17
CA LYS A 478 25.44 0.93 -16.89
C LYS A 478 24.78 0.62 -15.54
N SER A 479 25.20 1.30 -14.48
CA SER A 479 24.63 1.10 -13.14
C SER A 479 23.13 1.35 -13.12
N PHE A 480 22.68 2.41 -13.79
CA PHE A 480 21.28 2.78 -13.89
C PHE A 480 20.43 1.71 -14.60
N LEU A 481 20.94 1.17 -15.71
CA LEU A 481 20.27 0.12 -16.47
C LEU A 481 20.29 -1.23 -15.76
N GLN A 482 21.41 -1.59 -15.13
CA GLN A 482 21.52 -2.84 -14.37
C GLN A 482 20.58 -2.85 -13.18
N GLU A 483 20.43 -1.71 -12.49
CA GLU A 483 19.48 -1.55 -11.41
C GLU A 483 18.03 -1.70 -11.93
N ALA A 484 17.66 -1.01 -13.02
CA ALA A 484 16.34 -1.16 -13.63
C ALA A 484 16.06 -2.60 -14.10
N TYR A 485 17.06 -3.26 -14.65
CA TYR A 485 16.97 -4.66 -15.05
C TYR A 485 16.73 -5.57 -13.84
N GLY A 486 17.51 -5.41 -12.78
CA GLY A 486 17.37 -6.16 -11.54
C GLY A 486 16.01 -5.95 -10.86
N HIS A 487 15.41 -4.76 -11.00
CA HIS A 487 14.07 -4.46 -10.50
C HIS A 487 12.94 -4.93 -11.44
N GLY A 488 13.25 -5.70 -12.48
CA GLY A 488 12.25 -6.26 -13.39
C GLY A 488 11.52 -5.23 -14.25
N LYS A 489 12.02 -3.99 -14.41
CA LYS A 489 11.37 -2.93 -15.20
C LYS A 489 11.48 -3.17 -16.70
N ALA A 490 10.52 -2.68 -17.47
CA ALA A 490 10.64 -2.63 -18.90
C ALA A 490 11.84 -1.76 -19.31
N ILE A 491 12.70 -2.28 -20.20
CA ILE A 491 13.87 -1.60 -20.72
C ILE A 491 13.85 -1.65 -22.23
N ALA A 492 14.02 -0.50 -22.86
CA ALA A 492 14.03 -0.42 -24.31
C ALA A 492 15.25 0.36 -24.83
N ALA A 493 15.66 0.06 -26.06
CA ALA A 493 16.76 0.74 -26.73
C ALA A 493 16.41 1.14 -28.16
N ILE A 494 16.73 2.39 -28.53
CA ILE A 494 16.48 2.91 -29.86
C ILE A 494 17.63 2.51 -30.80
N GLY A 495 17.28 1.81 -31.90
CA GLY A 495 18.20 1.43 -32.95
C GLY A 495 19.24 0.37 -32.55
N ASP A 496 20.07 -0.05 -33.53
CA ASP A 496 21.09 -1.11 -33.35
C ASP A 496 22.19 -0.74 -32.32
N ALA A 497 22.51 0.55 -32.23
CA ALA A 497 23.48 1.03 -31.23
C ALA A 497 22.94 0.93 -29.79
N GLY A 498 21.64 0.94 -29.60
CA GLY A 498 21.01 0.66 -28.32
C GLY A 498 21.13 -0.82 -27.95
N ALA A 499 20.94 -1.72 -28.91
CA ALA A 499 21.13 -3.17 -28.75
C ALA A 499 22.56 -3.51 -28.33
N ALA A 500 23.54 -2.91 -28.98
CA ALA A 500 24.95 -3.07 -28.61
C ALA A 500 25.22 -2.57 -27.19
N THR A 501 24.51 -1.53 -26.73
CA THR A 501 24.59 -1.03 -25.36
C THR A 501 24.11 -2.08 -24.36
N PHE A 502 23.00 -2.75 -24.60
CA PHE A 502 22.50 -3.83 -23.73
C PHE A 502 23.51 -4.97 -23.62
N SER A 503 24.04 -5.45 -24.75
CA SER A 503 25.04 -6.52 -24.77
C SER A 503 26.30 -6.14 -23.99
N ALA A 504 26.80 -4.91 -24.17
CA ALA A 504 27.97 -4.41 -23.44
C ALA A 504 27.75 -4.27 -21.93
N MET A 505 26.50 -4.14 -21.50
CA MET A 505 26.11 -4.03 -20.10
C MET A 505 25.72 -5.37 -19.48
N GLY A 506 25.79 -6.47 -20.24
CA GLY A 506 25.38 -7.80 -19.78
C GLY A 506 23.87 -7.96 -19.63
N ILE A 507 23.08 -7.10 -20.27
CA ILE A 507 21.62 -7.19 -20.32
C ILE A 507 21.25 -8.05 -21.53
N SER A 508 20.58 -9.17 -21.29
CA SER A 508 20.12 -10.10 -22.32
C SER A 508 18.66 -10.47 -22.10
N GLY A 509 17.97 -10.82 -23.17
CA GLY A 509 16.57 -11.23 -23.15
C GLY A 509 15.79 -10.65 -24.33
N ASP A 510 14.50 -10.88 -24.32
CA ASP A 510 13.55 -10.47 -25.35
C ASP A 510 12.30 -9.81 -24.74
N ALA A 511 11.28 -9.59 -25.55
CA ALA A 511 10.03 -8.98 -25.12
C ALA A 511 9.33 -9.73 -23.97
N SER A 512 9.50 -11.06 -23.87
CA SER A 512 8.94 -11.86 -22.77
C SER A 512 9.61 -11.52 -21.43
N MET A 513 10.84 -11.01 -21.50
CA MET A 513 11.61 -10.52 -20.36
C MET A 513 11.55 -8.98 -20.22
N GLY A 514 10.72 -8.29 -20.99
CA GLY A 514 10.57 -6.83 -20.96
C GLY A 514 11.74 -6.06 -21.54
N ILE A 515 12.45 -6.66 -22.52
CA ILE A 515 13.57 -6.04 -23.23
C ILE A 515 13.15 -5.79 -24.68
N TYR A 516 13.19 -4.53 -25.10
CA TYR A 516 12.68 -4.09 -26.38
C TYR A 516 13.75 -3.35 -27.17
N GLN A 517 13.68 -3.47 -28.50
CA GLN A 517 14.61 -2.80 -29.42
C GLN A 517 13.87 -2.42 -30.70
N GLY A 518 14.20 -1.25 -31.26
CA GLY A 518 13.55 -0.82 -32.50
C GLY A 518 13.67 0.68 -32.75
N SER A 519 12.82 1.19 -33.63
CA SER A 519 12.70 2.64 -33.82
C SER A 519 12.10 3.31 -32.58
N ALA A 520 12.30 4.63 -32.42
CA ALA A 520 11.77 5.40 -31.29
C ALA A 520 10.24 5.20 -31.09
N ALA A 521 9.49 5.19 -32.18
CA ALA A 521 8.05 4.95 -32.13
C ALA A 521 7.71 3.51 -31.71
N ALA A 522 8.45 2.51 -32.21
CA ALA A 522 8.21 1.10 -31.87
C ALA A 522 8.51 0.84 -30.37
N VAL A 523 9.69 1.23 -29.88
CA VAL A 523 10.07 0.98 -28.48
C VAL A 523 9.17 1.66 -27.48
N VAL A 524 8.63 2.87 -27.80
CA VAL A 524 7.70 3.53 -26.89
C VAL A 524 6.34 2.80 -26.84
N MET A 525 5.89 2.27 -27.98
CA MET A 525 4.66 1.44 -28.01
C MET A 525 4.83 0.16 -27.20
N ASP A 526 5.96 -0.51 -27.36
CA ASP A 526 6.28 -1.74 -26.63
C ASP A 526 6.35 -1.48 -25.12
N VAL A 527 7.03 -0.39 -24.70
CA VAL A 527 7.10 0.01 -23.30
C VAL A 527 5.72 0.36 -22.73
N LEU A 528 4.90 1.11 -23.47
CA LEU A 528 3.53 1.43 -23.05
C LEU A 528 2.66 0.17 -22.94
N GLY A 529 2.85 -0.79 -23.84
CA GLY A 529 2.22 -2.11 -23.76
C GLY A 529 2.66 -2.91 -22.53
N ALA A 530 3.94 -2.86 -22.20
CA ALA A 530 4.49 -3.48 -21.00
C ALA A 530 3.93 -2.83 -19.72
N LEU A 531 3.82 -1.52 -19.69
CA LEU A 531 3.25 -0.78 -18.56
C LEU A 531 1.74 -1.02 -18.39
N ALA A 532 1.02 -1.36 -19.44
CA ALA A 532 -0.38 -1.77 -19.38
C ALA A 532 -0.58 -3.21 -18.88
N GLY A 533 0.50 -4.01 -18.88
CA GLY A 533 0.55 -5.38 -18.38
C GLY A 533 1.11 -5.48 -16.95
N PRO A 534 1.74 -6.60 -16.63
CA PRO A 534 2.50 -6.74 -15.38
C PRO A 534 3.65 -5.75 -15.42
N VAL A 535 3.65 -4.79 -14.50
CA VAL A 535 4.63 -3.67 -14.46
C VAL A 535 6.06 -4.17 -14.27
N ARG A 536 6.22 -5.39 -13.80
CA ARG A 536 7.48 -6.06 -13.58
C ARG A 536 7.56 -7.35 -14.40
N PHE A 537 8.75 -7.70 -14.79
CA PHE A 537 9.05 -8.94 -15.50
C PHE A 537 9.65 -9.94 -14.51
N PRO A 538 8.79 -10.72 -13.86
CA PRO A 538 9.19 -11.57 -12.74
C PRO A 538 10.17 -12.68 -13.16
N GLN A 539 10.23 -13.05 -14.44
CA GLN A 539 11.18 -14.04 -14.97
C GLN A 539 12.64 -13.64 -14.76
N ARG A 540 12.92 -12.37 -14.46
CA ARG A 540 14.25 -11.86 -14.14
C ARG A 540 14.62 -11.95 -12.66
N PHE A 541 13.64 -12.23 -11.78
CA PHE A 541 13.92 -12.39 -10.37
C PHE A 541 14.46 -13.78 -10.07
N PRO A 542 15.54 -13.90 -9.29
CA PRO A 542 15.97 -15.19 -8.80
C PRO A 542 14.86 -15.80 -7.94
N VAL A 543 14.68 -17.11 -8.06
CA VAL A 543 13.79 -17.89 -7.20
C VAL A 543 14.64 -18.95 -6.51
N ASP A 544 14.41 -19.15 -5.22
CA ASP A 544 15.12 -20.15 -4.44
C ASP A 544 15.01 -21.55 -5.08
N ASP A 545 16.05 -22.34 -4.87
CA ASP A 545 16.06 -23.75 -5.32
C ASP A 545 14.86 -24.49 -4.69
N PRO A 546 13.96 -25.06 -5.51
CA PRO A 546 12.84 -25.84 -5.00
C PRO A 546 13.23 -27.01 -4.10
N SER A 547 14.48 -27.49 -4.20
CA SER A 547 14.98 -28.57 -3.35
C SER A 547 15.05 -28.22 -1.86
N ILE A 548 15.09 -26.92 -1.52
CA ILE A 548 15.00 -26.44 -0.14
C ILE A 548 13.69 -26.90 0.52
N CYS A 549 12.65 -27.10 -0.27
CA CYS A 549 11.32 -27.49 0.19
C CYS A 549 11.12 -29.02 0.24
N LEU A 550 12.05 -29.78 -0.26
CA LEU A 550 12.05 -31.24 -0.26
C LEU A 550 12.91 -31.79 0.88
#